data_07dca0c9337da63f8b9abc198498444e
#
_entry.id   07dca0c9337da63f8b9abc198498444e
#
_cell.length_a   1.000
_cell.length_b   1.000
_cell.length_c   1.000
_cell.angle_alpha   90.00
_cell.angle_beta   90.00
_cell.angle_gamma   90.00
#
_symmetry.space_group_name_H-M   'P 1'
#
loop_
_entity.id
_entity.type
_entity.pdbx_description
1 polymer ?
#
loop_
_entity_poly.entity_id
_entity_poly.type
_entity_poly.pdbx_seq_one_letter_code
_entity_poly.pdbx_strand_id
1 'polypeptide(L)'
;MAPKPTRHSLPASARTLGAPGLAALLMTLAASACNKPSSDNIQLWKTTEKGPERLRETLADHGTPPRLRAEAAVALVDVGRAEEVDTTFQSLPPEDRSEVAKNLEPLCEVSMKDPSPDKALAYRDALYSLRQFVVPDEQKRIDAALMPALEADLKSGHLRQGRHSVDKMLTAIGSDAGAMLARVLAEPDASYLQAAELLGKIGDAETREKGGAALVARAQREKSERPHDKKGKEPDGAIYKALGAVGGATAAKFLEDKVLGSNKDDAALAVRALQERRDPAVLPFALKVASDPKGDKIVRDEMFGVIEAIGGLEAQRGLLGIISSDKEEIVRYRAFESALTVGKADGIQPALEAFPAAVPYKKVDVDDLLVKLIEKLGLPARPALVKTLGSSAPLARMTAVMSLEQVGRASDAPALEKLAGDSTTVKGFPAGETIGKEAARVAEIVKKKS
;
A
#
# COMPACT_ATOMS: atom_id res chain seq x y z
N MET A 1 55.85 -13.42 -79.61
CA MET A 1 55.55 -14.01 -80.95
C MET A 1 54.08 -14.44 -80.94
N ALA A 2 53.29 -13.80 -81.75
CA ALA A 2 51.95 -14.20 -82.17
C ALA A 2 51.98 -15.52 -82.97
N PRO A 3 50.85 -16.19 -83.27
CA PRO A 3 49.79 -15.54 -84.07
C PRO A 3 48.32 -15.87 -83.65
N LYS A 4 47.40 -14.96 -84.00
CA LYS A 4 46.03 -15.21 -84.49
C LYS A 4 46.09 -15.97 -85.80
N PRO A 5 45.06 -16.57 -86.37
CA PRO A 5 43.67 -16.20 -86.55
C PRO A 5 42.69 -17.42 -86.46
N THR A 6 41.40 -17.45 -86.72
CA THR A 6 40.56 -17.01 -87.85
C THR A 6 39.08 -17.18 -87.51
N ARG A 7 38.27 -16.28 -88.03
CA ARG A 7 36.79 -16.32 -88.10
C ARG A 7 36.31 -17.42 -89.03
N HIS A 8 35.18 -18.06 -88.70
CA HIS A 8 34.24 -18.53 -89.70
C HIS A 8 32.80 -18.24 -89.27
N SER A 9 32.08 -17.75 -90.22
CA SER A 9 30.74 -17.18 -90.18
C SER A 9 29.61 -18.21 -90.37
N LEU A 10 28.56 -18.07 -89.63
CA LEU A 10 27.08 -18.19 -89.84
C LEU A 10 26.58 -19.44 -90.63
N PRO A 11 25.36 -19.95 -90.36
CA PRO A 11 24.12 -19.16 -90.58
C PRO A 11 23.00 -19.33 -89.58
N ALA A 12 21.96 -18.50 -89.81
CA ALA A 12 20.81 -18.11 -89.07
C ALA A 12 19.71 -19.16 -88.89
N SER A 13 18.81 -18.74 -87.95
CA SER A 13 17.37 -19.05 -87.87
C SER A 13 16.95 -20.36 -87.24
N ALA A 14 16.49 -20.18 -85.95
CA ALA A 14 15.19 -20.74 -85.47
C ALA A 14 14.61 -19.85 -84.34
N ARG A 15 13.62 -19.06 -84.70
CA ARG A 15 12.74 -18.40 -83.74
C ARG A 15 11.95 -19.46 -83.02
N THR A 16 12.15 -19.65 -81.69
CA THR A 16 11.22 -20.29 -80.75
C THR A 16 10.70 -19.24 -79.82
N LEU A 17 9.48 -18.83 -80.12
CA LEU A 17 8.58 -18.20 -79.17
C LEU A 17 8.32 -19.19 -78.00
N GLY A 18 8.66 -18.84 -76.79
CA GLY A 18 8.25 -19.65 -75.65
C GLY A 18 8.86 -19.22 -74.33
N ALA A 19 8.04 -18.62 -73.50
CA ALA A 19 8.06 -18.64 -72.06
C ALA A 19 8.72 -17.50 -71.25
N PRO A 20 8.36 -16.24 -71.42
CA PRO A 20 8.40 -15.33 -70.28
C PRO A 20 7.11 -15.34 -69.44
N GLY A 21 5.98 -15.91 -69.96
CA GLY A 21 4.69 -15.87 -69.27
C GLY A 21 4.53 -16.86 -68.10
N LEU A 22 5.14 -18.03 -68.19
CA LEU A 22 4.99 -19.05 -67.08
C LEU A 22 5.84 -18.75 -65.86
N ALA A 23 7.03 -18.18 -66.06
CA ALA A 23 7.88 -17.80 -64.90
C ALA A 23 7.31 -16.61 -64.12
N ALA A 24 6.71 -15.62 -64.83
CA ALA A 24 6.04 -14.50 -64.19
C ALA A 24 4.75 -14.92 -63.45
N LEU A 25 4.00 -15.90 -64.01
CA LEU A 25 2.79 -16.43 -63.36
C LEU A 25 3.13 -17.30 -62.09
N LEU A 26 4.22 -18.03 -62.16
CA LEU A 26 4.71 -18.80 -60.99
C LEU A 26 5.30 -17.90 -59.91
N MET A 27 5.96 -16.79 -60.24
CA MET A 27 6.45 -15.84 -59.26
C MET A 27 5.30 -15.04 -58.61
N THR A 28 4.22 -14.71 -59.33
CA THR A 28 3.06 -14.04 -58.76
C THR A 28 2.21 -14.97 -57.88
N LEU A 29 2.11 -16.25 -58.20
CA LEU A 29 1.46 -17.26 -57.38
C LEU A 29 2.25 -17.58 -56.09
N ALA A 30 3.59 -17.62 -56.19
CA ALA A 30 4.46 -17.79 -55.02
C ALA A 30 4.42 -16.56 -54.09
N ALA A 31 4.38 -15.35 -54.66
CA ALA A 31 4.24 -14.11 -53.86
C ALA A 31 2.90 -13.97 -53.18
N SER A 32 1.79 -14.46 -53.75
CA SER A 32 0.47 -14.47 -53.12
C SER A 32 0.30 -15.58 -52.07
N ALA A 33 1.01 -16.70 -52.19
CA ALA A 33 1.01 -17.75 -51.19
C ALA A 33 1.78 -17.36 -49.92
N CYS A 34 2.83 -16.54 -50.04
CA CYS A 34 3.58 -15.99 -48.89
C CYS A 34 2.85 -14.89 -48.14
N ASN A 35 1.70 -14.41 -48.63
CA ASN A 35 0.94 -13.33 -47.99
C ASN A 35 -0.23 -13.84 -47.13
N LYS A 36 -0.63 -15.11 -47.20
CA LYS A 36 -1.73 -15.62 -46.37
C LYS A 36 -1.22 -16.01 -44.99
N PRO A 37 -1.97 -15.66 -43.92
CA PRO A 37 -1.63 -16.10 -42.57
C PRO A 37 -1.58 -17.63 -42.48
N SER A 38 -0.46 -18.14 -42.04
CA SER A 38 -0.24 -19.54 -41.67
C SER A 38 0.83 -19.59 -40.59
N SER A 39 0.91 -20.64 -39.80
CA SER A 39 1.92 -20.76 -38.74
C SER A 39 3.35 -20.59 -39.30
N ASP A 40 3.64 -21.19 -40.46
CA ASP A 40 4.95 -21.07 -41.10
C ASP A 40 5.26 -19.63 -41.54
N ASN A 41 4.28 -18.93 -42.16
CA ASN A 41 4.45 -17.55 -42.56
C ASN A 41 4.61 -16.61 -41.37
N ILE A 42 3.87 -16.83 -40.26
CA ILE A 42 4.01 -16.06 -39.02
C ILE A 42 5.46 -16.20 -38.49
N GLN A 43 6.03 -17.40 -38.47
CA GLN A 43 7.41 -17.58 -38.06
C GLN A 43 8.41 -16.90 -39.01
N LEU A 44 8.19 -16.97 -40.33
CA LEU A 44 9.00 -16.29 -41.32
C LEU A 44 8.97 -14.77 -41.17
N TRP A 45 7.77 -14.19 -40.90
CA TRP A 45 7.61 -12.75 -40.76
C TRP A 45 8.37 -12.16 -39.57
N LYS A 46 8.69 -12.94 -38.54
CA LYS A 46 9.52 -12.49 -37.42
C LYS A 46 10.92 -12.00 -37.87
N THR A 47 11.39 -12.45 -39.02
CA THR A 47 12.74 -12.15 -39.52
C THR A 47 12.74 -11.14 -40.68
N THR A 48 11.57 -10.66 -41.10
CA THR A 48 11.45 -9.76 -42.27
C THR A 48 11.19 -8.33 -41.85
N GLU A 49 11.64 -7.34 -42.62
CA GLU A 49 11.48 -5.91 -42.34
C GLU A 49 10.02 -5.49 -42.20
N LYS A 50 9.12 -6.00 -43.06
CA LYS A 50 7.68 -5.75 -43.00
C LYS A 50 6.92 -6.76 -42.14
N GLY A 51 7.63 -7.60 -41.43
CA GLY A 51 7.05 -8.66 -40.62
C GLY A 51 6.14 -8.14 -39.49
N PRO A 52 6.58 -7.20 -38.66
CA PRO A 52 5.74 -6.66 -37.57
C PRO A 52 4.41 -6.08 -38.08
N GLU A 53 4.41 -5.38 -39.22
CA GLU A 53 3.18 -4.84 -39.80
C GLU A 53 2.20 -5.96 -40.20
N ARG A 54 2.71 -7.01 -40.87
CA ARG A 54 1.89 -8.18 -41.24
C ARG A 54 1.37 -8.96 -40.03
N LEU A 55 2.18 -9.11 -39.01
CA LEU A 55 1.77 -9.75 -37.76
C LEU A 55 0.63 -8.96 -37.09
N ARG A 56 0.74 -7.63 -37.05
CA ARG A 56 -0.31 -6.77 -36.50
C ARG A 56 -1.59 -6.85 -37.34
N GLU A 57 -1.49 -6.81 -38.67
CA GLU A 57 -2.64 -6.97 -39.58
C GLU A 57 -3.31 -8.32 -39.38
N THR A 58 -2.55 -9.40 -39.25
CA THR A 58 -3.04 -10.76 -38.97
C THR A 58 -3.77 -10.82 -37.63
N LEU A 59 -3.24 -10.18 -36.59
CA LEU A 59 -3.88 -10.10 -35.29
C LEU A 59 -5.22 -9.33 -35.35
N ALA A 60 -5.28 -8.27 -36.15
CA ALA A 60 -6.47 -7.42 -36.29
C ALA A 60 -7.53 -8.03 -37.21
N ASP A 61 -7.18 -8.91 -38.14
CA ASP A 61 -8.09 -9.44 -39.15
C ASP A 61 -9.10 -10.44 -38.60
N HIS A 62 -10.38 -10.07 -38.63
CA HIS A 62 -11.49 -10.95 -38.19
C HIS A 62 -11.67 -12.22 -39.04
N GLY A 63 -11.22 -12.19 -40.30
CA GLY A 63 -11.26 -13.36 -41.20
C GLY A 63 -10.19 -14.40 -40.89
N THR A 64 -9.18 -14.04 -40.10
CA THR A 64 -8.11 -14.95 -39.70
C THR A 64 -8.53 -15.77 -38.46
N PRO A 65 -8.34 -17.10 -38.47
CA PRO A 65 -8.68 -17.94 -37.33
C PRO A 65 -8.05 -17.47 -36.02
N PRO A 66 -8.79 -17.50 -34.88
CA PRO A 66 -8.30 -16.98 -33.57
C PRO A 66 -6.95 -17.55 -33.16
N ARG A 67 -6.66 -18.82 -33.48
CA ARG A 67 -5.36 -19.45 -33.24
C ARG A 67 -4.22 -18.74 -33.96
N LEU A 68 -4.37 -18.45 -35.24
CA LEU A 68 -3.33 -17.75 -36.02
C LEU A 68 -3.17 -16.31 -35.57
N ARG A 69 -4.25 -15.67 -35.17
CA ARG A 69 -4.21 -14.32 -34.53
C ARG A 69 -3.42 -14.35 -33.22
N ALA A 70 -3.60 -15.37 -32.38
CA ALA A 70 -2.82 -15.58 -31.18
C ALA A 70 -1.33 -15.86 -31.46
N GLU A 71 -1.04 -16.69 -32.47
CA GLU A 71 0.35 -16.94 -32.93
C GLU A 71 1.02 -15.64 -33.44
N ALA A 72 0.28 -14.78 -34.13
CA ALA A 72 0.78 -13.47 -34.57
C ALA A 72 1.05 -12.52 -33.38
N ALA A 73 0.20 -12.54 -32.35
CA ALA A 73 0.45 -11.79 -31.13
C ALA A 73 1.72 -12.25 -30.40
N VAL A 74 1.92 -13.57 -30.26
CA VAL A 74 3.17 -14.15 -29.72
C VAL A 74 4.38 -13.70 -30.55
N ALA A 75 4.28 -13.77 -31.88
CA ALA A 75 5.35 -13.35 -32.76
C ALA A 75 5.68 -11.84 -32.61
N LEU A 76 4.69 -10.98 -32.38
CA LEU A 76 4.91 -9.56 -32.06
C LEU A 76 5.67 -9.40 -30.73
N VAL A 77 5.35 -10.17 -29.71
CA VAL A 77 6.10 -10.16 -28.44
C VAL A 77 7.56 -10.61 -28.69
N ASP A 78 7.77 -11.67 -29.46
CA ASP A 78 9.11 -12.20 -29.82
C ASP A 78 10.02 -11.16 -30.49
N VAL A 79 9.43 -10.30 -31.32
CA VAL A 79 10.19 -9.25 -32.03
C VAL A 79 10.22 -7.91 -31.26
N GLY A 80 9.84 -7.91 -29.98
CA GLY A 80 9.90 -6.74 -29.11
C GLY A 80 8.79 -5.70 -29.34
N ARG A 81 7.66 -6.11 -29.94
CA ARG A 81 6.51 -5.24 -30.27
C ARG A 81 5.27 -5.53 -29.41
N ALA A 82 5.47 -5.86 -28.14
CA ALA A 82 4.38 -6.20 -27.21
C ALA A 82 3.32 -5.07 -27.09
N GLU A 83 3.71 -3.79 -27.22
CA GLU A 83 2.77 -2.65 -27.19
C GLU A 83 1.79 -2.65 -28.37
N GLU A 84 2.20 -3.19 -29.50
CA GLU A 84 1.32 -3.32 -30.67
C GLU A 84 0.23 -4.37 -30.44
N VAL A 85 0.52 -5.39 -29.62
CA VAL A 85 -0.50 -6.36 -29.17
C VAL A 85 -1.56 -5.65 -28.35
N ASP A 86 -1.17 -4.88 -27.35
CA ASP A 86 -2.11 -4.13 -26.48
C ASP A 86 -2.98 -3.18 -27.28
N THR A 87 -2.36 -2.40 -28.17
CA THR A 87 -3.08 -1.43 -29.00
C THR A 87 -4.07 -2.12 -29.95
N THR A 88 -3.69 -3.26 -30.52
CA THR A 88 -4.56 -4.03 -31.41
C THR A 88 -5.72 -4.63 -30.62
N PHE A 89 -5.47 -5.22 -29.45
CA PHE A 89 -6.54 -5.74 -28.59
C PHE A 89 -7.56 -4.68 -28.18
N GLN A 90 -7.15 -3.44 -27.94
CA GLN A 90 -8.08 -2.33 -27.65
C GLN A 90 -9.08 -2.12 -28.79
N SER A 91 -8.65 -2.27 -30.02
CA SER A 91 -9.47 -2.03 -31.21
C SER A 91 -10.37 -3.21 -31.59
N LEU A 92 -10.11 -4.43 -31.05
CA LEU A 92 -10.92 -5.61 -31.35
C LEU A 92 -12.29 -5.57 -30.67
N PRO A 93 -13.35 -6.13 -31.28
CA PRO A 93 -14.61 -6.40 -30.60
C PRO A 93 -14.42 -7.32 -29.38
N PRO A 94 -15.27 -7.22 -28.35
CA PRO A 94 -15.13 -8.02 -27.12
C PRO A 94 -15.09 -9.54 -27.36
N GLU A 95 -15.90 -10.03 -28.31
CA GLU A 95 -15.97 -11.45 -28.65
C GLU A 95 -14.66 -11.96 -29.22
N ASP A 96 -14.06 -11.18 -30.13
CA ASP A 96 -12.77 -11.49 -30.75
C ASP A 96 -11.64 -11.47 -29.72
N ARG A 97 -11.68 -10.51 -28.79
CA ARG A 97 -10.67 -10.44 -27.70
C ARG A 97 -10.66 -11.72 -26.90
N SER A 98 -11.85 -12.19 -26.47
CA SER A 98 -11.98 -13.41 -25.71
C SER A 98 -11.48 -14.63 -26.48
N GLU A 99 -11.86 -14.75 -27.76
CA GLU A 99 -11.44 -15.89 -28.58
C GLU A 99 -9.92 -15.90 -28.83
N VAL A 100 -9.32 -14.75 -29.10
CA VAL A 100 -7.85 -14.64 -29.27
C VAL A 100 -7.16 -14.88 -27.94
N ALA A 101 -7.65 -14.33 -26.83
CA ALA A 101 -7.05 -14.51 -25.50
C ALA A 101 -7.03 -15.97 -25.07
N LYS A 102 -8.10 -16.74 -25.30
CA LYS A 102 -8.16 -18.20 -25.02
C LYS A 102 -7.05 -18.98 -25.74
N ASN A 103 -6.69 -18.55 -26.94
CA ASN A 103 -5.63 -19.19 -27.71
C ASN A 103 -4.23 -18.66 -27.34
N LEU A 104 -4.13 -17.42 -26.89
CA LEU A 104 -2.87 -16.75 -26.55
C LEU A 104 -2.36 -17.16 -25.16
N GLU A 105 -3.27 -17.31 -24.19
CA GLU A 105 -2.93 -17.70 -22.81
C GLU A 105 -1.99 -18.92 -22.73
N PRO A 106 -2.31 -20.09 -23.32
CA PRO A 106 -1.43 -21.26 -23.25
C PRO A 106 -0.09 -21.06 -23.97
N LEU A 107 -0.05 -20.26 -25.03
CA LEU A 107 1.20 -19.94 -25.74
C LEU A 107 2.12 -19.06 -24.87
N CYS A 108 1.55 -18.06 -24.20
CA CYS A 108 2.30 -17.22 -23.25
C CYS A 108 2.76 -18.04 -22.04
N GLU A 109 1.91 -18.93 -21.49
CA GLU A 109 2.27 -19.76 -20.34
C GLU A 109 3.49 -20.66 -20.65
N VAL A 110 3.54 -21.27 -21.83
CA VAL A 110 4.72 -22.04 -22.28
C VAL A 110 5.93 -21.14 -22.41
N SER A 111 5.77 -19.96 -23.02
CA SER A 111 6.87 -19.03 -23.30
C SER A 111 7.41 -18.30 -22.07
N MET A 112 6.60 -18.16 -20.99
CA MET A 112 7.08 -17.69 -19.69
C MET A 112 8.08 -18.65 -19.03
N LYS A 113 8.16 -19.90 -19.49
CA LYS A 113 9.14 -20.90 -19.03
C LYS A 113 10.42 -20.92 -19.91
N ASP A 114 10.56 -19.98 -20.85
CA ASP A 114 11.77 -19.84 -21.68
C ASP A 114 12.99 -19.59 -20.77
N PRO A 115 14.13 -20.25 -21.03
CA PRO A 115 15.34 -20.05 -20.25
C PRO A 115 15.94 -18.64 -20.39
N SER A 116 15.51 -17.87 -21.38
CA SER A 116 15.88 -16.45 -21.52
C SER A 116 15.00 -15.60 -20.59
N PRO A 117 15.56 -14.95 -19.54
CA PRO A 117 14.80 -14.13 -18.62
C PRO A 117 14.02 -12.99 -19.31
N ASP A 118 14.64 -12.34 -20.29
CA ASP A 118 14.02 -11.23 -21.03
C ASP A 118 12.78 -11.67 -21.80
N LYS A 119 12.83 -12.85 -22.41
CA LYS A 119 11.67 -13.42 -23.08
C LYS A 119 10.58 -13.80 -22.10
N ALA A 120 10.92 -14.51 -21.04
CA ALA A 120 9.97 -14.90 -20.00
C ALA A 120 9.25 -13.67 -19.45
N LEU A 121 9.97 -12.58 -19.17
CA LEU A 121 9.41 -11.30 -18.73
C LEU A 121 8.48 -10.65 -19.75
N ALA A 122 8.88 -10.66 -21.04
CA ALA A 122 8.06 -10.08 -22.11
C ALA A 122 6.70 -10.80 -22.23
N TYR A 123 6.69 -12.13 -22.12
CA TYR A 123 5.46 -12.92 -22.15
C TYR A 123 4.59 -12.76 -20.90
N ARG A 124 5.21 -12.69 -19.71
CA ARG A 124 4.51 -12.36 -18.47
C ARG A 124 3.79 -11.02 -18.59
N ASP A 125 4.49 -10.00 -19.06
CA ASP A 125 3.96 -8.65 -19.18
C ASP A 125 2.87 -8.55 -20.26
N ALA A 126 3.02 -9.27 -21.39
CA ALA A 126 2.01 -9.34 -22.43
C ALA A 126 0.72 -10.02 -21.91
N LEU A 127 0.86 -11.16 -21.21
CA LEU A 127 -0.28 -11.85 -20.62
C LEU A 127 -1.00 -10.99 -19.57
N TYR A 128 -0.26 -10.28 -18.74
CA TYR A 128 -0.86 -9.34 -17.77
C TYR A 128 -1.60 -8.19 -18.47
N SER A 129 -1.05 -7.64 -19.54
CA SER A 129 -1.71 -6.58 -20.31
C SER A 129 -3.06 -7.02 -20.89
N LEU A 130 -3.18 -8.28 -21.31
CA LEU A 130 -4.42 -8.83 -21.85
C LEU A 130 -5.55 -8.89 -20.82
N ARG A 131 -5.22 -8.96 -19.54
CA ARG A 131 -6.18 -9.06 -18.43
C ARG A 131 -7.27 -7.99 -18.49
N GLN A 132 -6.96 -6.78 -18.92
CA GLN A 132 -7.91 -5.68 -19.01
C GLN A 132 -8.91 -5.78 -20.17
N PHE A 133 -8.70 -6.69 -21.12
CA PHE A 133 -9.48 -6.81 -22.34
C PHE A 133 -10.39 -8.05 -22.38
N VAL A 134 -10.35 -8.87 -21.36
CA VAL A 134 -11.06 -10.14 -21.29
C VAL A 134 -12.16 -10.13 -20.23
N VAL A 135 -13.10 -11.08 -20.32
CA VAL A 135 -14.19 -11.25 -19.35
C VAL A 135 -13.66 -11.81 -18.01
N PRO A 136 -14.39 -11.63 -16.89
CA PRO A 136 -13.91 -12.01 -15.55
C PRO A 136 -13.42 -13.47 -15.41
N ASP A 137 -14.06 -14.41 -16.07
CA ASP A 137 -13.66 -15.84 -15.98
C ASP A 137 -12.32 -16.09 -16.70
N GLU A 138 -12.08 -15.40 -17.80
CA GLU A 138 -10.80 -15.46 -18.50
C GLU A 138 -9.73 -14.70 -17.76
N GLN A 139 -10.10 -13.60 -17.11
CA GLN A 139 -9.21 -12.86 -16.25
C GLN A 139 -8.66 -13.74 -15.11
N LYS A 140 -9.52 -14.54 -14.46
CA LYS A 140 -9.09 -15.50 -13.44
C LYS A 140 -8.13 -16.57 -13.98
N ARG A 141 -8.33 -17.04 -15.22
CA ARG A 141 -7.40 -17.99 -15.84
C ARG A 141 -6.05 -17.36 -16.11
N ILE A 142 -6.04 -16.15 -16.64
CA ILE A 142 -4.80 -15.37 -16.83
C ILE A 142 -4.08 -15.16 -15.50
N ASP A 143 -4.82 -14.78 -14.45
CA ASP A 143 -4.27 -14.60 -13.11
C ASP A 143 -3.63 -15.90 -12.58
N ALA A 144 -4.29 -17.03 -12.78
CA ALA A 144 -3.76 -18.33 -12.40
C ALA A 144 -2.50 -18.71 -13.19
N ALA A 145 -2.46 -18.41 -14.50
CA ALA A 145 -1.31 -18.66 -15.36
C ALA A 145 -0.10 -17.78 -15.01
N LEU A 146 -0.34 -16.53 -14.57
CA LEU A 146 0.71 -15.60 -14.12
C LEU A 146 1.32 -15.99 -12.77
N MET A 147 0.54 -16.62 -11.90
CA MET A 147 0.90 -16.84 -10.49
C MET A 147 2.27 -17.53 -10.29
N PRO A 148 2.64 -18.60 -11.02
CA PRO A 148 3.96 -19.25 -10.85
C PRO A 148 5.14 -18.32 -11.18
N ALA A 149 5.01 -17.49 -12.21
CA ALA A 149 6.06 -16.55 -12.61
C ALA A 149 6.20 -15.42 -11.56
N LEU A 150 5.06 -14.88 -11.08
CA LEU A 150 5.06 -13.85 -10.04
C LEU A 150 5.62 -14.36 -8.71
N GLU A 151 5.33 -15.62 -8.35
CA GLU A 151 5.90 -16.28 -7.18
C GLU A 151 7.43 -16.42 -7.30
N ALA A 152 7.94 -16.84 -8.46
CA ALA A 152 9.37 -16.95 -8.72
C ALA A 152 10.08 -15.59 -8.65
N ASP A 153 9.51 -14.56 -9.27
CA ASP A 153 10.04 -13.21 -9.24
C ASP A 153 10.06 -12.61 -7.83
N LEU A 154 9.01 -12.86 -7.05
CA LEU A 154 8.92 -12.42 -5.65
C LEU A 154 9.99 -13.10 -4.79
N LYS A 155 10.19 -14.42 -4.96
CA LYS A 155 11.20 -15.19 -4.22
C LYS A 155 12.63 -14.73 -4.55
N SER A 156 12.91 -14.42 -5.81
CA SER A 156 14.23 -13.96 -6.27
C SER A 156 14.49 -12.48 -6.04
N GLY A 157 13.49 -11.72 -5.59
CA GLY A 157 13.58 -10.27 -5.39
C GLY A 157 13.55 -9.44 -6.69
N HIS A 158 13.13 -10.03 -7.80
CA HIS A 158 13.06 -9.38 -9.13
C HIS A 158 11.75 -8.58 -9.31
N LEU A 159 11.44 -7.69 -8.40
CA LEU A 159 10.10 -7.07 -8.29
C LEU A 159 9.80 -5.97 -9.31
N ARG A 160 10.83 -5.36 -9.87
CA ARG A 160 10.71 -4.19 -10.77
C ARG A 160 11.20 -4.48 -12.20
N GLN A 161 11.32 -5.74 -12.56
CA GLN A 161 11.72 -6.12 -13.90
C GLN A 161 10.53 -6.18 -14.85
N GLY A 162 10.76 -5.87 -16.12
CA GLY A 162 9.73 -5.84 -17.15
C GLY A 162 8.94 -4.52 -17.22
N ARG A 163 7.87 -4.49 -18.02
CA ARG A 163 6.97 -3.33 -18.21
C ARG A 163 6.07 -3.10 -17.00
N HIS A 164 5.74 -4.14 -16.30
CA HIS A 164 4.88 -4.13 -15.12
C HIS A 164 5.61 -4.72 -13.92
N SER A 165 5.59 -4.01 -12.81
CA SER A 165 6.18 -4.51 -11.56
C SER A 165 5.30 -5.59 -10.91
N VAL A 166 5.94 -6.53 -10.23
CA VAL A 166 5.28 -7.67 -9.57
C VAL A 166 4.25 -7.20 -8.54
N ASP A 167 4.57 -6.18 -7.76
CA ASP A 167 3.67 -5.58 -6.77
C ASP A 167 2.40 -5.00 -7.40
N LYS A 168 2.52 -4.34 -8.56
CA LYS A 168 1.38 -3.84 -9.32
C LYS A 168 0.49 -4.97 -9.83
N MET A 169 1.10 -6.02 -10.38
CA MET A 169 0.37 -7.18 -10.88
C MET A 169 -0.38 -7.90 -9.76
N LEU A 170 0.30 -8.20 -8.64
CA LEU A 170 -0.30 -8.86 -7.48
C LEU A 170 -1.40 -8.01 -6.84
N THR A 171 -1.22 -6.70 -6.78
CA THR A 171 -2.26 -5.78 -6.30
C THR A 171 -3.50 -5.79 -7.20
N ALA A 172 -3.33 -5.88 -8.51
CA ALA A 172 -4.43 -5.96 -9.46
C ALA A 172 -5.14 -7.33 -9.43
N ILE A 173 -4.43 -8.42 -9.15
CA ILE A 173 -4.99 -9.76 -8.94
C ILE A 173 -5.81 -9.79 -7.64
N GLY A 174 -5.32 -9.09 -6.60
CA GLY A 174 -6.06 -8.96 -5.34
C GLY A 174 -5.97 -10.20 -4.46
N SER A 175 -7.07 -10.53 -3.77
CA SER A 175 -7.13 -11.61 -2.77
C SER A 175 -6.73 -12.99 -3.29
N ASP A 176 -6.92 -13.26 -4.59
CA ASP A 176 -6.56 -14.54 -5.20
C ASP A 176 -5.04 -14.82 -5.12
N ALA A 177 -4.20 -13.78 -5.01
CA ALA A 177 -2.77 -13.91 -4.76
C ALA A 177 -2.43 -14.22 -3.28
N GLY A 178 -3.37 -14.05 -2.36
CA GLY A 178 -3.12 -14.15 -0.91
C GLY A 178 -2.55 -15.50 -0.47
N ALA A 179 -3.07 -16.60 -1.01
CA ALA A 179 -2.58 -17.94 -0.69
C ALA A 179 -1.13 -18.17 -1.15
N MET A 180 -0.74 -17.64 -2.31
CA MET A 180 0.63 -17.68 -2.81
C MET A 180 1.56 -16.85 -1.91
N LEU A 181 1.17 -15.62 -1.57
CA LEU A 181 1.95 -14.76 -0.69
C LEU A 181 2.19 -15.40 0.69
N ALA A 182 1.16 -16.03 1.26
CA ALA A 182 1.28 -16.76 2.53
C ALA A 182 2.26 -17.94 2.44
N ARG A 183 2.31 -18.66 1.31
CA ARG A 183 3.30 -19.72 1.08
C ARG A 183 4.73 -19.16 1.00
N VAL A 184 4.92 -18.07 0.26
CA VAL A 184 6.23 -17.39 0.18
C VAL A 184 6.75 -16.98 1.54
N LEU A 185 5.88 -16.50 2.45
CA LEU A 185 6.27 -16.14 3.81
C LEU A 185 6.72 -17.35 4.65
N ALA A 186 6.26 -18.55 4.34
CA ALA A 186 6.66 -19.77 5.01
C ALA A 186 8.05 -20.30 4.58
N GLU A 187 8.58 -19.84 3.44
CA GLU A 187 9.86 -20.29 2.91
C GLU A 187 11.05 -19.60 3.60
N PRO A 188 12.06 -20.35 4.05
CA PRO A 188 13.17 -19.79 4.85
C PRO A 188 13.97 -18.70 4.13
N ASP A 189 14.23 -18.91 2.83
CA ASP A 189 15.17 -18.09 2.04
C ASP A 189 14.49 -17.01 1.21
N ALA A 190 13.15 -16.94 1.24
CA ALA A 190 12.41 -15.97 0.45
C ALA A 190 12.50 -14.55 1.03
N SER A 191 12.45 -13.54 0.15
CA SER A 191 12.29 -12.13 0.52
C SER A 191 10.91 -11.89 1.11
N TYR A 192 10.80 -11.91 2.43
CA TYR A 192 9.50 -11.92 3.12
C TYR A 192 8.87 -10.54 3.34
N LEU A 193 9.66 -9.47 3.41
CA LEU A 193 9.12 -8.15 3.78
C LEU A 193 8.09 -7.65 2.76
N GLN A 194 8.41 -7.75 1.47
CA GLN A 194 7.50 -7.31 0.42
C GLN A 194 6.28 -8.22 0.27
N ALA A 195 6.47 -9.54 0.43
CA ALA A 195 5.36 -10.48 0.47
C ALA A 195 4.41 -10.16 1.63
N ALA A 196 4.96 -9.79 2.79
CA ALA A 196 4.19 -9.38 3.96
C ALA A 196 3.39 -8.08 3.72
N GLU A 197 4.04 -7.06 3.16
CA GLU A 197 3.39 -5.78 2.83
C GLU A 197 2.26 -5.96 1.80
N LEU A 198 2.48 -6.79 0.77
CA LEU A 198 1.45 -7.12 -0.22
C LEU A 198 0.31 -7.91 0.41
N LEU A 199 0.61 -8.96 1.17
CA LEU A 199 -0.42 -9.77 1.83
C LEU A 199 -1.28 -8.94 2.79
N GLY A 200 -0.67 -7.99 3.50
CA GLY A 200 -1.40 -7.07 4.36
C GLY A 200 -2.37 -6.15 3.61
N LYS A 201 -2.04 -5.80 2.35
CA LYS A 201 -2.87 -4.93 1.50
C LYS A 201 -4.02 -5.68 0.82
N ILE A 202 -3.74 -6.85 0.26
CA ILE A 202 -4.67 -7.55 -0.64
C ILE A 202 -5.21 -8.85 -0.06
N GLY A 203 -4.59 -9.42 0.97
CA GLY A 203 -5.01 -10.68 1.59
C GLY A 203 -6.32 -10.55 2.35
N ASP A 204 -7.12 -11.61 2.33
CA ASP A 204 -8.26 -11.78 3.21
C ASP A 204 -7.83 -12.14 4.65
N ALA A 205 -8.77 -12.27 5.56
CA ALA A 205 -8.49 -12.58 6.97
C ALA A 205 -7.78 -13.93 7.14
N GLU A 206 -8.16 -14.95 6.36
CA GLU A 206 -7.59 -16.30 6.45
C GLU A 206 -6.13 -16.32 5.95
N THR A 207 -5.86 -15.73 4.80
CA THR A 207 -4.52 -15.70 4.21
C THR A 207 -3.56 -14.85 5.01
N ARG A 208 -4.03 -13.72 5.58
CA ARG A 208 -3.24 -12.91 6.52
C ARG A 208 -2.91 -13.67 7.80
N GLU A 209 -3.85 -14.43 8.35
CA GLU A 209 -3.60 -15.27 9.53
C GLU A 209 -2.55 -16.34 9.24
N LYS A 210 -2.63 -17.03 8.10
CA LYS A 210 -1.61 -18.01 7.66
C LYS A 210 -0.25 -17.35 7.49
N GLY A 211 -0.18 -16.19 6.85
CA GLY A 211 1.07 -15.43 6.69
C GLY A 211 1.67 -14.95 8.00
N GLY A 212 0.83 -14.47 8.91
CA GLY A 212 1.24 -14.08 10.26
C GLY A 212 1.82 -15.25 11.06
N ALA A 213 1.16 -16.41 11.03
CA ALA A 213 1.66 -17.63 11.67
C ALA A 213 2.99 -18.09 11.07
N ALA A 214 3.15 -18.01 9.74
CA ALA A 214 4.40 -18.33 9.06
C ALA A 214 5.57 -17.42 9.50
N LEU A 215 5.33 -16.12 9.61
CA LEU A 215 6.33 -15.16 10.09
C LEU A 215 6.68 -15.36 11.57
N VAL A 216 5.70 -15.68 12.41
CA VAL A 216 5.95 -16.02 13.82
C VAL A 216 6.84 -17.26 13.94
N ALA A 217 6.54 -18.32 13.19
CA ALA A 217 7.35 -19.53 13.14
C ALA A 217 8.79 -19.23 12.65
N ARG A 218 8.94 -18.33 11.68
CA ARG A 218 10.24 -17.86 11.19
C ARG A 218 11.00 -17.10 12.28
N ALA A 219 10.37 -16.13 12.94
CA ALA A 219 10.98 -15.37 14.04
C ALA A 219 11.47 -16.27 15.19
N GLN A 220 10.72 -17.32 15.49
CA GLN A 220 11.10 -18.30 16.51
C GLN A 220 12.29 -19.16 16.08
N ARG A 221 12.36 -19.62 14.83
CA ARG A 221 13.49 -20.37 14.28
C ARG A 221 14.77 -19.52 14.25
N GLU A 222 14.70 -18.31 13.70
CA GLU A 222 15.86 -17.41 13.62
C GLU A 222 16.46 -17.13 15.00
N LYS A 223 15.64 -17.07 16.04
CA LYS A 223 16.10 -16.94 17.42
C LYS A 223 16.80 -18.20 17.94
N SER A 224 16.36 -19.40 17.54
CA SER A 224 16.92 -20.68 18.00
C SER A 224 18.20 -21.09 17.26
N GLU A 225 18.31 -20.72 15.99
CA GLU A 225 19.43 -21.11 15.09
C GLU A 225 20.63 -20.16 15.19
N ARG A 226 20.46 -18.95 15.73
CA ARG A 226 21.60 -18.05 16.01
C ARG A 226 22.22 -18.44 17.32
N PRO A 227 23.41 -19.09 17.35
CA PRO A 227 24.15 -19.25 18.58
C PRO A 227 24.36 -17.87 19.20
N HIS A 228 24.28 -17.80 20.51
CA HIS A 228 24.50 -16.57 21.28
C HIS A 228 25.89 -16.01 20.96
N ASP A 229 26.02 -15.35 19.86
CA ASP A 229 27.15 -14.52 19.57
C ASP A 229 27.18 -13.43 20.63
N LYS A 230 28.29 -13.29 21.36
CA LYS A 230 28.43 -12.40 22.52
C LYS A 230 28.20 -10.91 22.25
N LYS A 231 27.79 -10.60 21.03
CA LYS A 231 27.33 -9.30 20.55
C LYS A 231 25.89 -9.39 20.05
N GLY A 232 24.97 -10.03 20.80
CA GLY A 232 23.58 -10.23 20.52
C GLY A 232 23.06 -9.36 19.35
N LYS A 233 23.25 -9.83 18.10
CA LYS A 233 22.52 -9.24 16.99
C LYS A 233 21.06 -9.61 17.21
N GLU A 234 20.30 -8.60 17.57
CA GLU A 234 18.88 -8.66 17.77
C GLU A 234 18.15 -9.23 16.55
N PRO A 235 16.94 -9.78 16.76
CA PRO A 235 16.11 -10.16 15.63
C PRO A 235 16.01 -8.96 14.69
N ASP A 236 16.22 -9.21 13.42
CA ASP A 236 16.20 -8.17 12.40
C ASP A 236 14.88 -7.41 12.51
N GLY A 237 14.92 -6.10 12.71
CA GLY A 237 13.72 -5.25 12.81
C GLY A 237 12.76 -5.44 11.62
N ALA A 238 13.25 -5.99 10.52
CA ALA A 238 12.46 -6.38 9.36
C ALA A 238 11.38 -7.41 9.66
N ILE A 239 11.62 -8.38 10.58
CA ILE A 239 10.61 -9.39 10.91
C ILE A 239 9.43 -8.78 11.68
N TYR A 240 9.70 -7.81 12.59
CA TYR A 240 8.65 -7.08 13.31
C TYR A 240 7.81 -6.22 12.34
N LYS A 241 8.48 -5.52 11.42
CA LYS A 241 7.81 -4.76 10.37
C LYS A 241 6.92 -5.66 9.51
N ALA A 242 7.41 -6.83 9.11
CA ALA A 242 6.64 -7.80 8.33
C ALA A 242 5.42 -8.31 9.10
N LEU A 243 5.56 -8.63 10.40
CA LEU A 243 4.45 -9.04 11.27
C LEU A 243 3.39 -7.94 11.40
N GLY A 244 3.82 -6.69 11.57
CA GLY A 244 2.91 -5.53 11.56
C GLY A 244 2.16 -5.39 10.24
N ALA A 245 2.87 -5.50 9.12
CA ALA A 245 2.29 -5.34 7.77
C ALA A 245 1.26 -6.43 7.43
N VAL A 246 1.59 -7.71 7.68
CA VAL A 246 0.67 -8.84 7.39
C VAL A 246 -0.60 -8.76 8.22
N GLY A 247 -0.46 -8.51 9.51
CA GLY A 247 -1.59 -8.60 10.43
C GLY A 247 -1.96 -10.05 10.82
N GLY A 248 -3.22 -10.28 11.16
CA GLY A 248 -3.73 -11.56 11.71
C GLY A 248 -3.61 -11.63 13.25
N ALA A 249 -4.42 -12.47 13.87
CA ALA A 249 -4.48 -12.58 15.33
C ALA A 249 -3.18 -13.16 15.90
N THR A 250 -2.61 -14.16 15.23
CA THR A 250 -1.34 -14.79 15.64
C THR A 250 -0.17 -13.80 15.64
N ALA A 251 -0.07 -12.95 14.60
CA ALA A 251 0.96 -11.90 14.54
C ALA A 251 0.74 -10.84 15.64
N ALA A 252 -0.51 -10.40 15.86
CA ALA A 252 -0.83 -9.46 16.92
C ALA A 252 -0.42 -10.00 18.27
N LYS A 253 -0.83 -11.21 18.60
CA LYS A 253 -0.51 -11.86 19.87
C LYS A 253 1.01 -12.00 20.09
N PHE A 254 1.75 -12.38 19.08
CA PHE A 254 3.21 -12.43 19.17
C PHE A 254 3.80 -11.05 19.48
N LEU A 255 3.35 -9.99 18.81
CA LEU A 255 3.82 -8.63 19.06
C LEU A 255 3.45 -8.16 20.47
N GLU A 256 2.22 -8.43 20.95
CA GLU A 256 1.78 -8.13 22.31
C GLU A 256 2.66 -8.83 23.37
N ASP A 257 2.99 -10.10 23.17
CA ASP A 257 3.85 -10.86 24.07
C ASP A 257 5.29 -10.28 24.08
N LYS A 258 5.77 -9.74 22.96
CA LYS A 258 7.06 -9.05 22.88
C LYS A 258 7.05 -7.70 23.59
N VAL A 259 5.97 -6.93 23.50
CA VAL A 259 5.78 -5.67 24.25
C VAL A 259 5.88 -5.91 25.74
N LEU A 260 5.32 -7.00 26.25
CA LEU A 260 5.34 -7.37 27.67
C LEU A 260 6.62 -8.10 28.08
N GLY A 261 7.50 -8.41 27.14
CA GLY A 261 8.76 -9.12 27.39
C GLY A 261 9.81 -8.27 28.10
N SER A 262 10.84 -8.94 28.63
CA SER A 262 11.94 -8.27 29.34
C SER A 262 12.97 -7.61 28.40
N ASN A 263 12.98 -7.95 27.11
CA ASN A 263 13.89 -7.37 26.14
C ASN A 263 13.30 -6.04 25.62
N LYS A 264 13.93 -4.92 25.97
CA LYS A 264 13.45 -3.57 25.63
C LYS A 264 13.50 -3.27 24.14
N ASP A 265 14.46 -3.82 23.43
CA ASP A 265 14.63 -3.59 22.00
C ASP A 265 13.56 -4.35 21.22
N ASP A 266 13.28 -5.61 21.58
CA ASP A 266 12.14 -6.38 21.08
C ASP A 266 10.82 -5.63 21.34
N ALA A 267 10.66 -5.08 22.55
CA ALA A 267 9.44 -4.34 22.92
C ALA A 267 9.26 -3.10 22.05
N ALA A 268 10.30 -2.29 21.85
CA ALA A 268 10.23 -1.08 21.00
C ALA A 268 9.91 -1.42 19.55
N LEU A 269 10.52 -2.50 18.99
CA LEU A 269 10.21 -2.97 17.64
C LEU A 269 8.76 -3.46 17.51
N ALA A 270 8.26 -4.17 18.51
CA ALA A 270 6.90 -4.67 18.54
C ALA A 270 5.87 -3.53 18.65
N VAL A 271 6.14 -2.52 19.49
CA VAL A 271 5.29 -1.32 19.59
C VAL A 271 5.18 -0.62 18.25
N ARG A 272 6.33 -0.39 17.59
CA ARG A 272 6.34 0.25 16.25
C ARG A 272 5.54 -0.56 15.23
N ALA A 273 5.67 -1.88 15.24
CA ALA A 273 4.92 -2.75 14.35
C ALA A 273 3.40 -2.68 14.62
N LEU A 274 2.97 -2.63 15.88
CA LEU A 274 1.58 -2.44 16.25
C LEU A 274 1.05 -1.07 15.84
N GLN A 275 1.86 -0.02 15.96
CA GLN A 275 1.52 1.34 15.55
C GLN A 275 1.32 1.45 14.02
N GLU A 276 2.21 0.85 13.23
CA GLU A 276 2.10 0.83 11.77
C GLU A 276 0.88 0.04 11.29
N ARG A 277 0.52 -1.02 12.00
CA ARG A 277 -0.61 -1.89 11.70
C ARG A 277 -1.98 -1.20 11.81
N ARG A 278 -2.18 -0.31 12.79
CA ARG A 278 -3.44 0.42 13.07
C ARG A 278 -4.67 -0.49 13.22
N ASP A 279 -4.50 -1.69 13.76
CA ASP A 279 -5.58 -2.66 13.90
C ASP A 279 -6.43 -2.35 15.13
N PRO A 280 -7.75 -2.06 14.98
CA PRO A 280 -8.64 -1.82 16.13
C PRO A 280 -8.68 -2.97 17.15
N ALA A 281 -8.40 -4.22 16.72
CA ALA A 281 -8.36 -5.37 17.64
C ALA A 281 -7.27 -5.26 18.71
N VAL A 282 -6.21 -4.47 18.46
CA VAL A 282 -5.11 -4.22 19.41
C VAL A 282 -5.47 -3.14 20.44
N LEU A 283 -6.50 -2.34 20.22
CA LEU A 283 -6.85 -1.21 21.07
C LEU A 283 -7.05 -1.58 22.55
N PRO A 284 -7.78 -2.65 22.93
CA PRO A 284 -7.92 -3.03 24.33
C PRO A 284 -6.59 -3.34 25.01
N PHE A 285 -5.67 -3.99 24.30
CA PHE A 285 -4.32 -4.27 24.78
C PHE A 285 -3.53 -2.96 24.98
N ALA A 286 -3.54 -2.06 23.99
CA ALA A 286 -2.81 -0.80 24.05
C ALA A 286 -3.29 0.08 25.21
N LEU A 287 -4.61 0.21 25.41
CA LEU A 287 -5.20 0.94 26.53
C LEU A 287 -4.81 0.33 27.89
N LYS A 288 -4.82 -1.00 28.01
CA LYS A 288 -4.41 -1.70 29.22
C LYS A 288 -2.94 -1.43 29.56
N VAL A 289 -2.04 -1.53 28.58
CA VAL A 289 -0.61 -1.30 28.82
C VAL A 289 -0.33 0.18 29.12
N ALA A 290 -0.94 1.11 28.40
CA ALA A 290 -0.78 2.55 28.63
C ALA A 290 -1.19 2.97 30.05
N SER A 291 -2.19 2.31 30.66
CA SER A 291 -2.71 2.59 31.99
C SER A 291 -2.14 1.70 33.10
N ASP A 292 -1.23 0.78 32.80
CA ASP A 292 -0.64 -0.11 33.82
C ASP A 292 0.39 0.63 34.69
N PRO A 293 0.12 0.94 35.97
CA PRO A 293 1.04 1.67 36.83
C PRO A 293 2.33 0.89 37.16
N LYS A 294 2.36 -0.41 36.89
CA LYS A 294 3.53 -1.28 37.10
C LYS A 294 4.33 -1.52 35.83
N GLY A 295 3.81 -1.10 34.68
CA GLY A 295 4.44 -1.24 33.38
C GLY A 295 5.70 -0.38 33.23
N ASP A 296 6.57 -0.77 32.28
CA ASP A 296 7.70 0.07 31.89
C ASP A 296 7.19 1.43 31.35
N LYS A 297 7.76 2.52 31.86
CA LYS A 297 7.28 3.88 31.55
C LYS A 297 7.41 4.23 30.07
N ILE A 298 8.48 3.75 29.43
CA ILE A 298 8.74 4.01 28.00
C ILE A 298 7.69 3.28 27.16
N VAL A 299 7.46 2.00 27.46
CA VAL A 299 6.45 1.19 26.75
C VAL A 299 5.05 1.77 26.95
N ARG A 300 4.72 2.21 28.16
CA ARG A 300 3.44 2.89 28.44
C ARG A 300 3.25 4.13 27.58
N ASP A 301 4.28 4.98 27.49
CA ASP A 301 4.22 6.21 26.68
C ASP A 301 4.11 5.90 25.20
N GLU A 302 4.87 4.94 24.68
CA GLU A 302 4.80 4.52 23.29
C GLU A 302 3.44 3.91 22.91
N MET A 303 2.74 3.25 23.86
CA MET A 303 1.38 2.73 23.61
C MET A 303 0.35 3.81 23.31
N PHE A 304 0.51 5.03 23.83
CA PHE A 304 -0.34 6.14 23.40
C PHE A 304 -0.19 6.40 21.89
N GLY A 305 1.00 6.27 21.34
CA GLY A 305 1.22 6.35 19.88
C GLY A 305 0.47 5.25 19.09
N VAL A 306 0.36 4.04 19.65
CA VAL A 306 -0.45 2.96 19.06
C VAL A 306 -1.95 3.34 19.10
N ILE A 307 -2.44 3.84 20.23
CA ILE A 307 -3.83 4.28 20.37
C ILE A 307 -4.16 5.42 19.40
N GLU A 308 -3.26 6.40 19.27
CA GLU A 308 -3.38 7.52 18.33
C GLU A 308 -3.43 7.03 16.87
N ALA A 309 -2.59 6.06 16.51
CA ALA A 309 -2.53 5.50 15.17
C ALA A 309 -3.78 4.70 14.80
N ILE A 310 -4.38 3.97 15.76
CA ILE A 310 -5.66 3.28 15.59
C ILE A 310 -6.78 4.30 15.42
N GLY A 311 -6.83 5.29 16.31
CA GLY A 311 -7.81 6.37 16.26
C GLY A 311 -9.27 5.92 16.47
N GLY A 312 -10.20 6.78 16.07
CA GLY A 312 -11.65 6.50 16.14
C GLY A 312 -12.30 6.72 17.51
N LEU A 313 -13.60 6.53 17.57
CA LEU A 313 -14.41 6.82 18.77
C LEU A 313 -14.05 5.94 19.97
N GLU A 314 -13.72 4.68 19.75
CA GLU A 314 -13.36 3.76 20.84
C GLU A 314 -12.01 4.12 21.46
N ALA A 315 -11.01 4.52 20.63
CA ALA A 315 -9.74 5.04 21.13
C ALA A 315 -9.97 6.31 21.96
N GLN A 316 -10.79 7.23 21.48
CA GLN A 316 -11.13 8.45 22.22
C GLN A 316 -11.79 8.12 23.54
N ARG A 317 -12.79 7.22 23.58
CA ARG A 317 -13.45 6.78 24.83
C ARG A 317 -12.46 6.17 25.82
N GLY A 318 -11.57 5.30 25.33
CA GLY A 318 -10.52 4.69 26.15
C GLY A 318 -9.59 5.75 26.77
N LEU A 319 -9.17 6.73 26.00
CA LEU A 319 -8.32 7.84 26.47
C LEU A 319 -9.04 8.69 27.51
N LEU A 320 -10.33 9.02 27.30
CA LEU A 320 -11.14 9.72 28.33
C LEU A 320 -11.23 8.91 29.62
N GLY A 321 -11.34 7.59 29.52
CA GLY A 321 -11.29 6.69 30.68
C GLY A 321 -9.96 6.80 31.44
N ILE A 322 -8.82 6.85 30.75
CA ILE A 322 -7.50 7.04 31.37
C ILE A 322 -7.41 8.42 32.04
N ILE A 323 -7.85 9.50 31.37
CA ILE A 323 -7.85 10.85 31.95
C ILE A 323 -8.62 10.88 33.25
N SER A 324 -9.77 10.19 33.31
CA SER A 324 -10.66 10.24 34.49
C SER A 324 -10.19 9.36 35.65
N SER A 325 -9.52 8.26 35.40
CA SER A 325 -9.27 7.21 36.40
C SER A 325 -7.81 7.01 36.78
N ASP A 326 -6.84 7.38 35.92
CA ASP A 326 -5.43 7.16 36.22
C ASP A 326 -4.95 8.00 37.40
N LYS A 327 -4.11 7.41 38.25
CA LYS A 327 -3.58 8.06 39.44
C LYS A 327 -2.37 8.94 39.14
N GLU A 328 -1.65 8.63 38.08
CA GLU A 328 -0.46 9.38 37.66
C GLU A 328 -0.85 10.58 36.78
N GLU A 329 -0.53 11.77 37.25
CA GLU A 329 -0.85 13.01 36.58
C GLU A 329 -0.24 13.07 35.17
N ILE A 330 1.02 12.67 35.03
CA ILE A 330 1.71 12.65 33.74
C ILE A 330 1.02 11.76 32.71
N VAL A 331 0.43 10.64 33.15
CA VAL A 331 -0.33 9.73 32.30
C VAL A 331 -1.64 10.36 31.84
N ARG A 332 -2.34 11.09 32.73
CA ARG A 332 -3.53 11.85 32.34
C ARG A 332 -3.25 12.90 31.28
N TYR A 333 -2.11 13.65 31.41
CA TYR A 333 -1.73 14.63 30.39
C TYR A 333 -1.37 13.98 29.06
N ARG A 334 -0.67 12.86 29.10
CA ARG A 334 -0.35 12.13 27.86
C ARG A 334 -1.63 11.59 27.20
N ALA A 335 -2.57 11.08 27.99
CA ALA A 335 -3.88 10.67 27.50
C ALA A 335 -4.69 11.85 26.93
N PHE A 336 -4.59 13.03 27.54
CA PHE A 336 -5.22 14.25 27.04
C PHE A 336 -4.63 14.67 25.67
N GLU A 337 -3.32 14.71 25.54
CA GLU A 337 -2.64 14.98 24.26
C GLU A 337 -3.07 13.99 23.18
N SER A 338 -3.14 12.70 23.51
CA SER A 338 -3.61 11.66 22.59
C SER A 338 -5.09 11.84 22.24
N ALA A 339 -5.93 12.24 23.21
CA ALA A 339 -7.34 12.50 22.96
C ALA A 339 -7.55 13.69 22.00
N LEU A 340 -6.71 14.71 22.09
CA LEU A 340 -6.68 15.82 21.12
C LEU A 340 -6.18 15.38 19.75
N THR A 341 -5.18 14.49 19.69
CA THR A 341 -4.66 13.93 18.42
C THR A 341 -5.74 13.13 17.70
N VAL A 342 -6.49 12.29 18.43
CA VAL A 342 -7.57 11.45 17.90
C VAL A 342 -8.82 12.26 17.56
N GLY A 343 -9.30 13.05 18.52
CA GLY A 343 -10.57 13.78 18.42
C GLY A 343 -10.45 15.18 17.81
N LYS A 344 -9.23 15.68 17.65
CA LYS A 344 -8.94 17.04 17.20
C LYS A 344 -9.74 18.07 18.01
N ALA A 345 -10.33 19.07 17.35
CA ALA A 345 -11.12 20.10 18.00
C ALA A 345 -12.32 19.54 18.80
N ASP A 346 -13.00 18.52 18.26
CA ASP A 346 -14.15 17.89 18.91
C ASP A 346 -13.78 17.11 20.19
N GLY A 347 -12.51 16.73 20.30
CA GLY A 347 -11.94 16.09 21.49
C GLY A 347 -11.72 17.02 22.68
N ILE A 348 -11.68 18.35 22.50
CA ILE A 348 -11.29 19.32 23.52
C ILE A 348 -12.24 19.25 24.73
N GLN A 349 -13.52 19.51 24.53
CA GLN A 349 -14.50 19.57 25.61
C GLN A 349 -14.59 18.24 26.38
N PRO A 350 -14.78 17.07 25.73
CA PRO A 350 -14.86 15.81 26.45
C PRO A 350 -13.56 15.48 27.22
N ALA A 351 -12.39 15.79 26.68
CA ALA A 351 -11.13 15.52 27.34
C ALA A 351 -10.93 16.41 28.58
N LEU A 352 -11.28 17.68 28.50
CA LEU A 352 -11.22 18.59 29.66
C LEU A 352 -12.24 18.23 30.75
N GLU A 353 -13.43 17.80 30.36
CA GLU A 353 -14.49 17.37 31.31
C GLU A 353 -14.15 16.03 31.99
N ALA A 354 -13.28 15.21 31.36
CA ALA A 354 -12.86 13.94 31.94
C ALA A 354 -11.88 14.10 33.11
N PHE A 355 -11.25 15.26 33.30
CA PHE A 355 -10.34 15.46 34.44
C PHE A 355 -11.05 15.43 35.75
N PRO A 356 -10.55 14.69 36.76
CA PRO A 356 -11.18 14.64 38.10
C PRO A 356 -11.10 15.98 38.78
N ALA A 357 -12.24 16.48 39.26
CA ALA A 357 -12.33 17.75 40.00
C ALA A 357 -11.53 17.78 41.33
N ALA A 358 -11.28 16.60 41.89
CA ALA A 358 -10.68 16.46 43.24
C ALA A 358 -9.15 16.30 43.23
N VAL A 359 -8.50 16.14 42.07
CA VAL A 359 -7.05 15.93 42.02
C VAL A 359 -6.37 17.25 42.33
N PRO A 360 -5.51 17.30 43.39
CA PRO A 360 -4.70 18.47 43.61
C PRO A 360 -3.63 18.53 42.51
N TYR A 361 -3.80 19.45 41.59
CA TYR A 361 -2.75 19.77 40.63
C TYR A 361 -1.55 20.28 41.44
N LYS A 362 -0.51 19.48 41.54
CA LYS A 362 0.72 19.91 42.16
C LYS A 362 1.29 21.06 41.32
N LYS A 363 1.53 22.14 41.99
CA LYS A 363 2.16 23.36 41.54
C LYS A 363 3.29 23.11 40.60
N VAL A 364 3.09 23.14 39.28
CA VAL A 364 3.97 23.55 38.22
C VAL A 364 3.13 23.59 36.95
N ASP A 365 2.73 24.78 36.53
CA ASP A 365 2.31 25.12 35.15
C ASP A 365 1.32 24.16 34.44
N VAL A 366 0.40 23.55 35.21
CA VAL A 366 -0.65 22.67 34.66
C VAL A 366 -1.53 23.42 33.69
N ASP A 367 -1.87 24.66 34.06
CA ASP A 367 -2.67 25.59 33.28
C ASP A 367 -2.05 25.83 31.91
N ASP A 368 -0.74 26.07 31.93
CA ASP A 368 0.06 26.27 30.72
C ASP A 368 0.14 25.01 29.84
N LEU A 369 0.19 23.81 30.41
CA LEU A 369 0.34 22.58 29.62
C LEU A 369 -0.92 22.25 28.85
N LEU A 370 -2.11 22.26 29.47
CA LEU A 370 -3.38 22.01 28.79
C LEU A 370 -3.64 23.05 27.70
N VAL A 371 -3.39 24.33 28.03
CA VAL A 371 -3.52 25.44 27.08
C VAL A 371 -2.57 25.26 25.91
N LYS A 372 -1.28 25.00 26.17
CA LYS A 372 -0.27 24.77 25.13
C LYS A 372 -0.61 23.57 24.22
N LEU A 373 -1.15 22.50 24.78
CA LEU A 373 -1.57 21.33 23.98
C LEU A 373 -2.74 21.68 23.05
N ILE A 374 -3.71 22.48 23.55
CA ILE A 374 -4.85 22.94 22.75
C ILE A 374 -4.38 23.95 21.68
N GLU A 375 -3.47 24.85 22.03
CA GLU A 375 -2.91 25.83 21.11
C GLU A 375 -2.23 25.19 19.88
N LYS A 376 -1.67 23.98 20.01
CA LYS A 376 -1.13 23.23 18.87
C LYS A 376 -2.18 22.94 17.78
N LEU A 377 -3.46 22.92 18.12
CA LEU A 377 -4.56 22.74 17.16
C LEU A 377 -4.87 24.03 16.39
N GLY A 378 -4.45 25.21 16.92
CA GLY A 378 -4.62 26.50 16.28
C GLY A 378 -6.10 26.93 16.14
N LEU A 379 -6.37 27.70 15.09
CA LEU A 379 -7.71 28.25 14.83
C LEU A 379 -8.86 27.20 14.76
N PRO A 380 -8.65 25.98 14.27
CA PRO A 380 -9.67 24.95 14.30
C PRO A 380 -10.22 24.63 15.71
N ALA A 381 -9.46 24.88 16.77
CA ALA A 381 -9.89 24.67 18.15
C ALA A 381 -10.96 25.69 18.62
N ARG A 382 -11.00 26.87 18.02
CA ARG A 382 -11.81 28.01 18.50
C ARG A 382 -13.30 27.69 18.67
N PRO A 383 -14.02 27.08 17.70
CA PRO A 383 -15.45 26.78 17.89
C PRO A 383 -15.71 25.84 19.08
N ALA A 384 -14.86 24.84 19.26
CA ALA A 384 -14.95 23.91 20.38
C ALA A 384 -14.67 24.60 21.71
N LEU A 385 -13.71 25.50 21.78
CA LEU A 385 -13.41 26.30 22.97
C LEU A 385 -14.58 27.19 23.35
N VAL A 386 -15.19 27.91 22.40
CA VAL A 386 -16.38 28.73 22.65
C VAL A 386 -17.52 27.86 23.19
N LYS A 387 -17.74 26.68 22.67
CA LYS A 387 -18.71 25.71 23.19
C LYS A 387 -18.35 25.29 24.62
N THR A 388 -17.08 25.05 24.91
CA THR A 388 -16.58 24.61 26.22
C THR A 388 -16.76 25.65 27.32
N LEU A 389 -16.90 26.94 26.98
CA LEU A 389 -17.27 27.99 27.96
C LEU A 389 -18.58 27.66 28.69
N GLY A 390 -19.49 26.90 28.11
CA GLY A 390 -20.73 26.43 28.71
C GLY A 390 -20.62 25.13 29.51
N SER A 391 -19.43 24.56 29.68
CA SER A 391 -19.23 23.30 30.40
C SER A 391 -19.60 23.42 31.90
N SER A 392 -20.13 22.33 32.46
CA SER A 392 -20.37 22.26 33.92
C SER A 392 -19.06 22.11 34.73
N ALA A 393 -17.97 21.59 34.07
CA ALA A 393 -16.68 21.39 34.71
C ALA A 393 -15.89 22.72 34.80
N PRO A 394 -15.55 23.18 36.01
CA PRO A 394 -14.80 24.44 36.17
C PRO A 394 -13.47 24.48 35.46
N LEU A 395 -12.69 23.37 35.48
CA LEU A 395 -11.42 23.27 34.78
C LEU A 395 -11.61 23.46 33.28
N ALA A 396 -12.63 22.83 32.69
CA ALA A 396 -12.90 22.96 31.27
C ALA A 396 -13.21 24.39 30.86
N ARG A 397 -14.04 25.11 31.65
CA ARG A 397 -14.34 26.51 31.39
C ARG A 397 -13.09 27.39 31.51
N MET A 398 -12.32 27.23 32.59
CA MET A 398 -11.09 28.04 32.80
C MET A 398 -10.08 27.82 31.68
N THR A 399 -9.79 26.54 31.31
CA THR A 399 -8.86 26.22 30.26
C THR A 399 -9.35 26.78 28.91
N ALA A 400 -10.65 26.71 28.61
CA ALA A 400 -11.21 27.29 27.40
C ALA A 400 -11.05 28.82 27.37
N VAL A 401 -11.28 29.52 28.49
CA VAL A 401 -11.03 30.98 28.61
C VAL A 401 -9.57 31.29 28.29
N MET A 402 -8.63 30.62 28.93
CA MET A 402 -7.19 30.85 28.71
C MET A 402 -6.75 30.54 27.30
N SER A 403 -7.22 29.43 26.71
CA SER A 403 -6.89 29.09 25.34
C SER A 403 -7.45 30.10 24.32
N LEU A 404 -8.60 30.71 24.58
CA LEU A 404 -9.17 31.76 23.74
C LEU A 404 -8.34 33.06 23.79
N GLU A 405 -7.51 33.27 24.81
CA GLU A 405 -6.53 34.34 24.78
C GLU A 405 -5.62 34.27 23.55
N GLN A 406 -5.27 33.08 23.10
CA GLN A 406 -4.37 32.89 21.94
C GLN A 406 -5.14 32.82 20.61
N VAL A 407 -6.14 31.94 20.53
CA VAL A 407 -6.85 31.63 19.28
C VAL A 407 -8.17 32.39 19.08
N GLY A 408 -8.63 33.13 20.09
CA GLY A 408 -9.91 33.88 20.08
C GLY A 408 -9.87 35.10 19.16
N ARG A 409 -11.04 35.55 18.76
CA ARG A 409 -11.30 36.73 17.93
C ARG A 409 -12.27 37.68 18.62
N ALA A 410 -12.39 38.92 18.16
CA ALA A 410 -13.31 39.91 18.71
C ALA A 410 -14.76 39.40 18.81
N SER A 411 -15.19 38.54 17.88
CA SER A 411 -16.51 37.92 17.88
C SER A 411 -16.77 36.97 19.08
N ASP A 412 -15.74 36.58 19.83
CA ASP A 412 -15.88 35.67 21.00
C ASP A 412 -16.05 36.43 22.31
N ALA A 413 -15.73 37.72 22.30
CA ALA A 413 -15.86 38.58 23.49
C ALA A 413 -17.24 38.49 24.19
N PRO A 414 -18.40 38.51 23.50
CA PRO A 414 -19.71 38.36 24.15
C PRO A 414 -19.91 37.02 24.86
N ALA A 415 -19.26 35.94 24.37
CA ALA A 415 -19.34 34.64 25.04
C ALA A 415 -18.52 34.60 26.33
N LEU A 416 -17.33 35.25 26.32
CA LEU A 416 -16.48 35.42 27.50
C LEU A 416 -17.14 36.34 28.54
N GLU A 417 -17.74 37.46 28.13
CA GLU A 417 -18.43 38.40 29.00
C GLU A 417 -19.59 37.77 29.78
N LYS A 418 -20.26 36.77 29.20
CA LYS A 418 -21.32 36.01 29.91
C LYS A 418 -20.79 35.29 31.14
N LEU A 419 -19.50 34.97 31.18
CA LEU A 419 -18.83 34.33 32.31
C LEU A 419 -18.31 35.34 33.36
N ALA A 420 -18.37 36.66 33.12
CA ALA A 420 -17.80 37.68 34.04
C ALA A 420 -18.32 37.58 35.47
N GLY A 421 -19.53 37.03 35.69
CA GLY A 421 -20.11 36.80 37.03
C GLY A 421 -19.74 35.43 37.65
N ASP A 422 -18.96 34.57 36.96
CA ASP A 422 -18.63 33.24 37.49
C ASP A 422 -17.57 33.35 38.62
N SER A 423 -18.02 33.23 39.86
CA SER A 423 -17.17 33.29 41.05
C SER A 423 -16.40 31.99 41.33
N THR A 424 -16.53 30.97 40.48
CA THR A 424 -15.89 29.68 40.69
C THR A 424 -14.36 29.81 40.59
N THR A 425 -13.67 29.23 41.55
CA THR A 425 -12.21 29.07 41.53
C THR A 425 -11.82 27.67 41.07
N VAL A 426 -10.71 27.53 40.36
CA VAL A 426 -10.17 26.25 39.95
C VAL A 426 -8.92 25.96 40.77
N LYS A 427 -8.84 24.76 41.32
CA LYS A 427 -7.70 24.34 42.14
C LYS A 427 -6.45 24.24 41.27
N GLY A 428 -5.36 24.90 41.65
CA GLY A 428 -4.12 24.96 40.89
C GLY A 428 -3.85 26.31 40.23
N PHE A 429 -4.90 27.13 40.07
CA PHE A 429 -4.77 28.50 39.59
C PHE A 429 -4.41 29.49 40.73
N PRO A 430 -3.88 30.69 40.41
CA PRO A 430 -3.50 31.67 41.43
C PRO A 430 -4.61 31.93 42.44
N ALA A 431 -4.25 32.06 43.69
CA ALA A 431 -5.23 32.30 44.75
C ALA A 431 -5.99 33.62 44.52
N GLY A 432 -7.32 33.53 44.51
CA GLY A 432 -8.20 34.67 44.28
C GLY A 432 -8.60 34.94 42.83
N GLU A 433 -8.04 34.19 41.89
CA GLU A 433 -8.49 34.21 40.50
C GLU A 433 -9.76 33.37 40.35
N THR A 434 -10.77 33.94 39.71
CA THR A 434 -12.03 33.25 39.37
C THR A 434 -12.18 33.14 37.86
N ILE A 435 -12.99 32.20 37.41
CA ILE A 435 -13.28 32.06 35.97
C ILE A 435 -13.80 33.38 35.41
N GLY A 436 -14.65 34.09 36.15
CA GLY A 436 -15.23 35.37 35.73
C GLY A 436 -14.18 36.48 35.57
N LYS A 437 -13.22 36.60 36.52
CA LYS A 437 -12.17 37.60 36.41
C LYS A 437 -11.29 37.35 35.19
N GLU A 438 -10.92 36.08 34.97
CA GLU A 438 -10.07 35.69 33.82
C GLU A 438 -10.86 35.86 32.52
N ALA A 439 -12.12 35.50 32.46
CA ALA A 439 -12.98 35.69 31.29
C ALA A 439 -13.12 37.19 30.92
N ALA A 440 -13.27 38.06 31.90
CA ALA A 440 -13.32 39.50 31.66
C ALA A 440 -11.98 40.02 31.10
N ARG A 441 -10.84 39.58 31.66
CA ARG A 441 -9.49 39.91 31.17
C ARG A 441 -9.31 39.48 29.71
N VAL A 442 -9.62 38.23 29.41
CA VAL A 442 -9.46 37.68 28.07
C VAL A 442 -10.43 38.33 27.07
N ALA A 443 -11.65 38.64 27.48
CA ALA A 443 -12.61 39.39 26.65
C ALA A 443 -12.03 40.72 26.15
N GLU A 444 -11.37 41.48 27.02
CA GLU A 444 -10.70 42.75 26.63
C GLU A 444 -9.50 42.54 25.68
N ILE A 445 -8.82 41.42 25.81
CA ILE A 445 -7.75 41.06 24.90
C ILE A 445 -8.29 40.71 23.51
N VAL A 446 -9.28 39.83 23.44
CA VAL A 446 -9.82 39.35 22.14
C VAL A 446 -10.57 40.45 21.38
N LYS A 447 -11.22 41.40 22.06
CA LYS A 447 -11.80 42.60 21.41
C LYS A 447 -10.82 43.40 20.57
N LYS A 448 -9.55 43.38 20.93
CA LYS A 448 -8.49 44.10 20.24
C LYS A 448 -7.89 43.29 19.05
N LYS A 449 -8.30 42.04 18.91
CA LYS A 449 -7.84 41.20 17.80
C LYS A 449 -8.77 41.38 16.60
N SER A 450 -8.18 41.57 15.45
CA SER A 450 -8.89 41.70 14.17
C SER A 450 -9.42 40.35 13.64
#